data_2091bab5f6a32136e3bceffb53edbc08
#
_entry.id   2091bab5f6a32136e3bceffb53edbc08
#
_cell.length_a   1.000
_cell.length_b   1.000
_cell.length_c   1.000
_cell.angle_alpha   90.00
_cell.angle_beta   90.00
_cell.angle_gamma   90.00
#
_symmetry.space_group_name_H-M   'P 1'
#
loop_
_entity.id
_entity.type
_entity.pdbx_description
1 polymer ?
#
loop_
_entity_poly.entity_id
_entity_poly.type
_entity_poly.pdbx_seq_one_letter_code
_entity_poly.pdbx_strand_id
1 'polypeptide(L)'
;IDEIKTIQKTLVKLASENVETIMPGYTHLQHAQPISYGHYLMAYYSMLKRDIERFEFNLKHTDISPLGAAALAGTTFPIDRQFTADELGFAAVYNNSLDAVSDRDFALEFLSNASILMLHLSRFCEELSMWVSYEFNYLELSDKYTTGSSIMPQKKNPDMAELIRGKSGRIFGHL
;
A
#
# COMPACT_ATOMS: atom_id res chain seq x y z
N ILE A 1 -0.26 6.52 -4.52
CA ILE A 1 -1.71 6.72 -4.30
C ILE A 1 -2.49 6.17 -5.48
N ASP A 2 -2.19 6.54 -6.71
CA ASP A 2 -2.97 6.18 -7.90
C ASP A 2 -3.02 4.66 -8.15
N GLU A 3 -1.92 3.95 -7.93
CA GLU A 3 -1.90 2.48 -8.00
C GLU A 3 -2.81 1.84 -6.96
N ILE A 4 -2.86 2.38 -5.74
CA ILE A 4 -3.78 1.89 -4.70
C ILE A 4 -5.24 2.13 -5.13
N LYS A 5 -5.54 3.30 -5.71
CA LYS A 5 -6.88 3.59 -6.27
C LYS A 5 -7.24 2.64 -7.42
N THR A 6 -6.26 2.23 -8.22
CA THR A 6 -6.47 1.24 -9.30
C THR A 6 -6.83 -0.14 -8.73
N ILE A 7 -6.13 -0.58 -7.68
CA ILE A 7 -6.49 -1.82 -6.97
C ILE A 7 -7.90 -1.70 -6.37
N GLN A 8 -8.24 -0.58 -5.73
CA GLN A 8 -9.58 -0.36 -5.18
C GLN A 8 -10.68 -0.46 -6.24
N LYS A 9 -10.49 0.13 -7.42
CA LYS A 9 -11.45 0.01 -8.53
C LYS A 9 -11.65 -1.44 -8.95
N THR A 10 -10.58 -2.22 -9.01
CA THR A 10 -10.63 -3.65 -9.33
C THR A 10 -11.38 -4.44 -8.27
N LEU A 11 -11.11 -4.15 -6.98
CA LEU A 11 -11.83 -4.79 -5.87
C LEU A 11 -13.33 -4.49 -5.90
N VAL A 12 -13.73 -3.24 -6.16
CA VAL A 12 -15.15 -2.84 -6.28
C VAL A 12 -15.81 -3.58 -7.43
N LYS A 13 -15.14 -3.64 -8.60
CA LYS A 13 -15.68 -4.37 -9.76
C LYS A 13 -15.92 -5.83 -9.42
N LEU A 14 -14.89 -6.53 -8.91
CA LEU A 14 -15.00 -7.94 -8.52
C LEU A 14 -16.03 -8.16 -7.42
N ALA A 15 -16.12 -7.25 -6.45
CA ALA A 15 -17.11 -7.33 -5.38
C ALA A 15 -18.54 -7.22 -5.92
N SER A 16 -18.80 -6.30 -6.87
CA SER A 16 -20.12 -6.15 -7.48
C SER A 16 -20.55 -7.36 -8.31
N GLU A 17 -19.60 -8.05 -8.93
CA GLU A 17 -19.83 -9.28 -9.70
C GLU A 17 -20.06 -10.51 -8.80
N ASN A 18 -19.73 -10.42 -7.50
CA ASN A 18 -19.73 -11.54 -6.56
C ASN A 18 -20.54 -11.25 -5.27
N VAL A 19 -21.58 -10.45 -5.35
CA VAL A 19 -22.45 -10.11 -4.20
C VAL A 19 -23.14 -11.36 -3.65
N GLU A 20 -23.60 -12.25 -4.54
CA GLU A 20 -24.32 -13.48 -4.21
C GLU A 20 -23.41 -14.71 -4.06
N THR A 21 -22.10 -14.58 -4.32
CA THR A 21 -21.14 -15.70 -4.22
C THR A 21 -20.83 -15.96 -2.75
N ILE A 22 -21.44 -17.00 -2.19
CA ILE A 22 -21.27 -17.36 -0.77
C ILE A 22 -19.99 -18.18 -0.59
N MET A 23 -19.24 -17.83 0.46
CA MET A 23 -18.06 -18.56 0.88
C MET A 23 -18.00 -18.64 2.41
N PRO A 24 -17.24 -19.62 2.97
CA PRO A 24 -17.03 -19.64 4.41
C PRO A 24 -16.12 -18.48 4.87
N GLY A 25 -16.54 -17.79 5.91
CA GLY A 25 -15.67 -16.92 6.69
C GLY A 25 -14.95 -17.75 7.76
N TYR A 26 -13.69 -17.42 8.02
CA TYR A 26 -12.82 -18.17 8.91
C TYR A 26 -12.43 -17.36 10.15
N THR A 27 -12.34 -18.04 11.28
CA THR A 27 -11.56 -17.63 12.45
C THR A 27 -10.69 -18.80 12.88
N HIS A 28 -9.41 -18.57 13.18
CA HIS A 28 -8.46 -19.63 13.51
C HIS A 28 -8.35 -20.74 12.45
N LEU A 29 -8.53 -20.39 11.17
CA LEU A 29 -8.62 -21.35 10.05
C LEU A 29 -9.75 -22.38 10.17
N GLN A 30 -10.74 -22.11 11.04
CA GLN A 30 -11.95 -22.92 11.16
C GLN A 30 -13.13 -22.17 10.56
N HIS A 31 -14.09 -22.91 9.98
CA HIS A 31 -15.33 -22.32 9.48
C HIS A 31 -16.07 -21.62 10.60
N ALA A 32 -16.41 -20.36 10.42
CA ALA A 32 -17.13 -19.55 11.40
C ALA A 32 -18.51 -19.16 10.91
N GLN A 33 -18.58 -18.19 9.98
CA GLN A 33 -19.85 -17.69 9.46
C GLN A 33 -19.80 -17.63 7.94
N PRO A 34 -20.92 -17.87 7.24
CA PRO A 34 -20.99 -17.61 5.80
C PRO A 34 -20.86 -16.11 5.51
N ILE A 35 -20.11 -15.78 4.49
CA ILE A 35 -19.98 -14.42 3.96
C ILE A 35 -20.11 -14.44 2.45
N SER A 36 -20.34 -13.29 1.81
CA SER A 36 -20.16 -13.21 0.36
C SER A 36 -18.71 -12.88 0.00
N TYR A 37 -18.26 -13.36 -1.15
CA TYR A 37 -16.94 -13.00 -1.68
C TYR A 37 -16.83 -11.49 -1.92
N GLY A 38 -17.94 -10.84 -2.34
CA GLY A 38 -17.99 -9.39 -2.45
C GLY A 38 -17.74 -8.69 -1.11
N HIS A 39 -18.34 -9.15 -0.02
CA HIS A 39 -18.10 -8.60 1.33
C HIS A 39 -16.64 -8.76 1.76
N TYR A 40 -16.04 -9.90 1.50
CA TYR A 40 -14.62 -10.15 1.75
C TYR A 40 -13.71 -9.15 1.01
N LEU A 41 -13.93 -8.95 -0.30
CA LEU A 41 -13.15 -8.00 -1.10
C LEU A 41 -13.27 -6.56 -0.59
N MET A 42 -14.44 -6.17 -0.12
CA MET A 42 -14.68 -4.83 0.45
C MET A 42 -13.95 -4.59 1.77
N ALA A 43 -13.55 -5.63 2.50
CA ALA A 43 -12.67 -5.48 3.65
C ALA A 43 -11.29 -4.93 3.24
N TYR A 44 -10.70 -5.46 2.16
CA TYR A 44 -9.45 -4.96 1.60
C TYR A 44 -9.59 -3.57 0.97
N TYR A 45 -10.70 -3.29 0.30
CA TYR A 45 -11.01 -1.93 -0.14
C TYR A 45 -10.93 -0.94 1.02
N SER A 46 -11.52 -1.27 2.16
CA SER A 46 -11.55 -0.42 3.35
C SER A 46 -10.14 -0.23 3.97
N MET A 47 -9.30 -1.26 3.94
CA MET A 47 -7.90 -1.17 4.38
C MET A 47 -7.12 -0.21 3.46
N LEU A 48 -7.22 -0.40 2.16
CA LEU A 48 -6.54 0.44 1.16
C LEU A 48 -7.04 1.89 1.19
N LYS A 49 -8.32 2.14 1.51
CA LYS A 49 -8.84 3.50 1.71
C LYS A 49 -8.08 4.21 2.82
N ARG A 50 -7.91 3.57 3.97
CA ARG A 50 -7.13 4.14 5.08
C ARG A 50 -5.66 4.34 4.72
N ASP A 51 -5.09 3.49 3.85
CA ASP A 51 -3.71 3.67 3.38
C ASP A 51 -3.58 4.90 2.49
N ILE A 52 -4.55 5.16 1.60
CA ILE A 52 -4.59 6.38 0.79
C ILE A 52 -4.63 7.62 1.72
N GLU A 53 -5.52 7.63 2.71
CA GLU A 53 -5.66 8.74 3.67
C GLU A 53 -4.32 9.03 4.40
N ARG A 54 -3.57 7.98 4.78
CA ARG A 54 -2.23 8.12 5.39
C ARG A 54 -1.22 8.74 4.42
N PHE A 55 -1.18 8.28 3.17
CA PHE A 55 -0.27 8.84 2.17
C PHE A 55 -0.65 10.28 1.78
N GLU A 56 -1.93 10.61 1.72
CA GLU A 56 -2.40 11.97 1.47
C GLU A 56 -2.02 12.91 2.63
N PHE A 57 -2.05 12.43 3.86
CA PHE A 57 -1.59 13.17 5.04
C PHE A 57 -0.06 13.36 5.00
N ASN A 58 0.71 12.31 4.74
CA ASN A 58 2.16 12.40 4.61
C ASN A 58 2.59 13.34 3.46
N LEU A 59 1.84 13.37 2.35
CA LEU A 59 2.10 14.30 1.25
C LEU A 59 2.07 15.75 1.73
N LYS A 60 1.13 16.13 2.60
CA LYS A 60 1.04 17.49 3.16
C LYS A 60 2.26 17.85 4.01
N HIS A 61 2.83 16.90 4.72
CA HIS A 61 4.06 17.13 5.52
C HIS A 61 5.30 17.17 4.64
N THR A 62 5.28 16.51 3.51
CA THR A 62 6.38 16.50 2.52
C THR A 62 6.39 17.79 1.68
N ASP A 63 5.22 18.41 1.51
CA ASP A 63 5.00 19.55 0.61
C ASP A 63 5.32 20.92 1.27
N ILE A 64 6.47 20.96 1.98
CA ILE A 64 6.98 22.16 2.67
C ILE A 64 8.43 22.34 2.27
N SER A 65 8.75 23.50 1.67
CA SER A 65 10.10 23.79 1.19
C SER A 65 11.05 24.12 2.35
N PRO A 66 12.21 23.45 2.47
CA PRO A 66 13.27 23.78 3.42
C PRO A 66 14.23 24.86 2.89
N LEU A 67 14.12 25.24 1.62
CA LEU A 67 15.09 26.12 0.97
C LEU A 67 15.12 27.51 1.61
N GLY A 68 16.33 28.08 1.67
CA GLY A 68 16.60 29.34 2.34
C GLY A 68 16.88 29.22 3.84
N ALA A 69 16.81 28.02 4.42
CA ALA A 69 17.25 27.76 5.79
C ALA A 69 18.78 27.87 5.96
N ALA A 70 19.54 27.84 4.87
CA ALA A 70 21.00 27.79 4.81
C ALA A 70 21.57 26.65 5.68
N ALA A 71 22.65 26.89 6.43
CA ALA A 71 23.20 25.85 7.30
C ALA A 71 22.24 25.44 8.43
N LEU A 72 21.59 26.44 9.08
CA LEU A 72 20.61 26.22 10.15
C LEU A 72 19.84 27.49 10.59
N ALA A 73 20.37 28.68 10.32
CA ALA A 73 19.85 29.95 10.88
C ALA A 73 19.40 30.96 9.79
N GLY A 74 19.19 30.48 8.56
CA GLY A 74 18.89 31.36 7.43
C GLY A 74 20.12 32.09 6.90
N THR A 75 19.90 33.19 6.19
CA THR A 75 20.95 33.97 5.54
C THR A 75 20.67 35.48 5.66
N THR A 76 21.73 36.27 5.61
CA THR A 76 21.65 37.75 5.53
C THR A 76 21.46 38.25 4.10
N PHE A 77 21.56 37.37 3.07
CA PHE A 77 21.26 37.74 1.70
C PHE A 77 19.75 37.97 1.51
N PRO A 78 19.34 38.93 0.68
CA PRO A 78 17.93 39.23 0.45
C PRO A 78 17.29 38.21 -0.51
N ILE A 79 17.17 36.96 -0.05
CA ILE A 79 16.49 35.89 -0.81
C ILE A 79 14.99 35.89 -0.52
N ASP A 80 14.20 35.51 -1.51
CA ASP A 80 12.77 35.25 -1.37
C ASP A 80 12.52 33.75 -1.32
N ARG A 81 12.23 33.25 -0.14
CA ARG A 81 11.97 31.81 0.10
C ARG A 81 10.64 31.38 -0.50
N GLN A 82 9.64 32.29 -0.47
CA GLN A 82 8.33 31.97 -1.04
C GLN A 82 8.40 31.86 -2.56
N PHE A 83 9.08 32.78 -3.23
CA PHE A 83 9.34 32.70 -4.66
C PHE A 83 9.96 31.35 -5.06
N THR A 84 10.96 30.89 -4.32
CA THR A 84 11.62 29.60 -4.59
C THR A 84 10.67 28.42 -4.37
N ALA A 85 9.84 28.46 -3.32
CA ALA A 85 8.85 27.42 -3.06
C ALA A 85 7.77 27.37 -4.16
N ASP A 86 7.27 28.52 -4.60
CA ASP A 86 6.26 28.64 -5.65
C ASP A 86 6.78 28.12 -6.98
N GLU A 87 8.01 28.49 -7.38
CA GLU A 87 8.64 27.99 -8.62
C GLU A 87 8.87 26.48 -8.63
N LEU A 88 9.08 25.88 -7.46
CA LEU A 88 9.23 24.42 -7.31
C LEU A 88 7.90 23.70 -7.04
N GLY A 89 6.81 24.44 -6.85
CA GLY A 89 5.48 23.89 -6.64
C GLY A 89 5.22 23.39 -5.21
N PHE A 90 5.97 23.85 -4.21
CA PHE A 90 5.68 23.56 -2.81
C PHE A 90 4.50 24.38 -2.29
N ALA A 91 3.67 23.78 -1.44
CA ALA A 91 2.52 24.44 -0.84
C ALA A 91 2.90 25.47 0.24
N ALA A 92 4.06 25.33 0.89
CA ALA A 92 4.50 26.19 1.97
C ALA A 92 6.04 26.21 2.11
N VAL A 93 6.53 27.07 3.01
CA VAL A 93 7.93 27.08 3.49
C VAL A 93 7.97 26.76 4.98
N TYR A 94 9.03 26.14 5.46
CA TYR A 94 9.23 25.91 6.89
C TYR A 94 9.31 27.22 7.65
N ASN A 95 8.61 27.31 8.78
CA ASN A 95 8.59 28.49 9.62
C ASN A 95 9.89 28.68 10.42
N ASN A 96 10.55 27.60 10.76
CA ASN A 96 11.78 27.60 11.54
C ASN A 96 12.92 26.96 10.75
N SER A 97 14.05 27.66 10.64
CA SER A 97 15.19 27.20 9.84
C SER A 97 15.93 26.02 10.46
N LEU A 98 15.95 25.88 11.78
CA LEU A 98 16.55 24.73 12.46
C LEU A 98 15.72 23.45 12.19
N ASP A 99 14.41 23.59 12.27
CA ASP A 99 13.49 22.52 11.94
C ASP A 99 13.62 22.11 10.46
N ALA A 100 13.63 23.07 9.56
CA ALA A 100 13.77 22.85 8.12
C ALA A 100 15.00 22.02 7.73
N VAL A 101 16.12 22.18 8.42
CA VAL A 101 17.36 21.42 8.12
C VAL A 101 17.44 20.07 8.83
N SER A 102 16.71 19.89 9.92
CA SER A 102 16.76 18.67 10.75
C SER A 102 15.60 17.70 10.51
N ASP A 103 14.46 18.20 10.01
CA ASP A 103 13.27 17.37 9.82
C ASP A 103 13.51 16.19 8.87
N ARG A 104 13.06 15.03 9.33
CA ARG A 104 13.03 13.76 8.56
C ARG A 104 11.72 13.01 8.82
N ASP A 105 10.77 13.64 9.52
CA ASP A 105 9.50 13.03 9.90
C ASP A 105 8.72 12.56 8.67
N PHE A 106 8.70 13.38 7.61
CA PHE A 106 8.06 13.02 6.34
C PHE A 106 8.58 11.70 5.75
N ALA A 107 9.88 11.42 5.90
CA ALA A 107 10.48 10.18 5.42
C ALA A 107 10.11 8.98 6.31
N LEU A 108 10.12 9.16 7.64
CA LEU A 108 9.70 8.14 8.59
C LEU A 108 8.21 7.83 8.47
N GLU A 109 7.37 8.84 8.29
CA GLU A 109 5.94 8.65 8.02
C GLU A 109 5.72 7.85 6.72
N PHE A 110 6.45 8.19 5.65
CA PHE A 110 6.36 7.46 4.38
C PHE A 110 6.72 5.98 4.55
N LEU A 111 7.84 5.67 5.22
CA LEU A 111 8.28 4.30 5.47
C LEU A 111 7.28 3.53 6.35
N SER A 112 6.73 4.19 7.37
CA SER A 112 5.70 3.62 8.24
C SER A 112 4.42 3.30 7.45
N ASN A 113 3.95 4.24 6.61
CA ASN A 113 2.78 4.06 5.77
C ASN A 113 2.99 2.95 4.73
N ALA A 114 4.18 2.87 4.13
CA ALA A 114 4.55 1.80 3.21
C ALA A 114 4.54 0.43 3.91
N SER A 115 5.00 0.36 5.16
CA SER A 115 4.99 -0.86 5.95
C SER A 115 3.56 -1.31 6.27
N ILE A 116 2.66 -0.40 6.63
CA ILE A 116 1.24 -0.71 6.88
C ILE A 116 0.57 -1.20 5.59
N LEU A 117 0.80 -0.54 4.46
CA LEU A 117 0.29 -0.98 3.15
C LEU A 117 0.78 -2.41 2.83
N MET A 118 2.07 -2.67 3.03
CA MET A 118 2.63 -4.00 2.77
C MET A 118 2.06 -5.07 3.69
N LEU A 119 1.68 -4.73 4.92
CA LEU A 119 0.96 -5.65 5.82
C LEU A 119 -0.40 -6.04 5.24
N HIS A 120 -1.18 -5.07 4.75
CA HIS A 120 -2.47 -5.34 4.11
C HIS A 120 -2.31 -6.19 2.85
N LEU A 121 -1.34 -5.86 2.00
CA LEU A 121 -1.05 -6.63 0.78
C LEU A 121 -0.53 -8.04 1.09
N SER A 122 0.33 -8.19 2.11
CA SER A 122 0.84 -9.49 2.56
C SER A 122 -0.29 -10.41 3.01
N ARG A 123 -1.20 -9.90 3.82
CA ARG A 123 -2.38 -10.64 4.27
C ARG A 123 -3.27 -11.06 3.09
N PHE A 124 -3.57 -10.15 2.18
CA PHE A 124 -4.37 -10.43 0.99
C PHE A 124 -3.72 -11.51 0.14
N CYS A 125 -2.42 -11.42 -0.11
CA CYS A 125 -1.67 -12.38 -0.91
C CYS A 125 -1.56 -13.74 -0.22
N GLU A 126 -1.47 -13.80 1.10
CA GLU A 126 -1.51 -15.06 1.85
C GLU A 126 -2.84 -15.77 1.65
N GLU A 127 -3.94 -15.05 1.83
CA GLU A 127 -5.28 -15.61 1.64
C GLU A 127 -5.51 -16.04 0.19
N LEU A 128 -5.04 -15.25 -0.81
CA LEU A 128 -5.09 -15.67 -2.22
C LEU A 128 -4.31 -16.95 -2.46
N SER A 129 -3.11 -17.08 -1.90
CA SER A 129 -2.27 -18.28 -2.06
C SER A 129 -2.95 -19.51 -1.47
N MET A 130 -3.61 -19.37 -0.31
CA MET A 130 -4.40 -20.46 0.28
C MET A 130 -5.60 -20.83 -0.59
N TRP A 131 -6.33 -19.85 -1.10
CA TRP A 131 -7.60 -20.10 -1.80
C TRP A 131 -7.44 -20.64 -3.21
N VAL A 132 -6.28 -20.47 -3.82
CA VAL A 132 -5.94 -21.13 -5.09
C VAL A 132 -5.27 -22.48 -4.90
N SER A 133 -4.99 -22.90 -3.66
CA SER A 133 -4.43 -24.21 -3.39
C SER A 133 -5.43 -25.31 -3.75
N TYR A 134 -4.93 -26.52 -4.01
CA TYR A 134 -5.75 -27.67 -4.33
C TYR A 134 -6.77 -28.00 -3.24
N GLU A 135 -6.41 -27.79 -1.98
CA GLU A 135 -7.23 -28.07 -0.79
C GLU A 135 -8.42 -27.12 -0.66
N PHE A 136 -8.21 -25.82 -0.91
CA PHE A 136 -9.29 -24.83 -0.82
C PHE A 136 -10.05 -24.68 -2.14
N ASN A 137 -9.34 -24.49 -3.22
CA ASN A 137 -9.88 -24.39 -4.58
C ASN A 137 -11.08 -23.45 -4.74
N TYR A 138 -11.03 -22.28 -4.02
CA TYR A 138 -12.08 -21.26 -4.10
C TYR A 138 -11.87 -20.30 -5.27
N LEU A 139 -10.62 -20.13 -5.70
CA LEU A 139 -10.22 -19.21 -6.77
C LEU A 139 -9.32 -19.91 -7.78
N GLU A 140 -9.42 -19.48 -9.01
CA GLU A 140 -8.47 -19.84 -10.06
C GLU A 140 -7.76 -18.57 -10.57
N LEU A 141 -6.43 -18.61 -10.63
CA LEU A 141 -5.63 -17.54 -11.22
C LEU A 141 -5.42 -17.80 -12.71
N SER A 142 -5.40 -16.71 -13.48
CA SER A 142 -5.02 -16.75 -14.89
C SER A 142 -3.58 -17.23 -15.06
N ASP A 143 -3.31 -18.02 -16.11
CA ASP A 143 -1.98 -18.50 -16.45
C ASP A 143 -0.95 -17.38 -16.64
N LYS A 144 -1.40 -16.16 -16.93
CA LYS A 144 -0.52 -14.98 -17.04
C LYS A 144 0.13 -14.57 -15.73
N TYR A 145 -0.45 -14.97 -14.59
CA TYR A 145 -0.02 -14.57 -13.25
C TYR A 145 0.38 -15.76 -12.39
N THR A 146 0.63 -16.91 -13.02
CA THR A 146 1.09 -18.13 -12.38
C THR A 146 2.35 -18.64 -13.05
N THR A 147 3.18 -19.36 -12.31
CA THR A 147 4.31 -20.09 -12.88
C THR A 147 4.02 -21.59 -12.88
N GLY A 148 4.41 -22.23 -13.97
CA GLY A 148 4.25 -23.68 -14.12
C GLY A 148 5.44 -24.46 -13.56
N SER A 149 5.40 -25.78 -13.82
CA SER A 149 6.50 -26.68 -13.57
C SER A 149 6.86 -27.40 -14.86
N SER A 150 8.15 -27.56 -15.15
CA SER A 150 8.61 -28.29 -16.34
C SER A 150 8.29 -29.77 -16.30
N ILE A 151 8.13 -30.33 -15.10
CA ILE A 151 7.87 -31.78 -14.90
C ILE A 151 6.40 -32.07 -14.52
N MET A 152 5.67 -31.09 -14.05
CA MET A 152 4.27 -31.20 -13.61
C MET A 152 3.38 -30.23 -14.39
N PRO A 153 2.85 -30.63 -15.57
CA PRO A 153 2.11 -29.68 -16.44
C PRO A 153 0.85 -29.08 -15.81
N GLN A 154 0.25 -29.78 -14.84
CA GLN A 154 -0.95 -29.34 -14.13
C GLN A 154 -0.66 -28.31 -13.02
N LYS A 155 0.61 -28.12 -12.64
CA LYS A 155 0.98 -27.27 -11.50
C LYS A 155 0.94 -25.80 -11.88
N LYS A 156 0.17 -25.03 -11.12
CA LYS A 156 0.09 -23.56 -11.21
C LYS A 156 0.47 -22.97 -9.87
N ASN A 157 1.55 -22.20 -9.81
CA ASN A 157 2.03 -21.58 -8.58
C ASN A 157 1.60 -20.12 -8.53
N PRO A 158 1.03 -19.63 -7.42
CA PRO A 158 0.65 -18.21 -7.25
C PRO A 158 1.85 -17.34 -6.88
N ASP A 159 2.95 -17.46 -7.62
CA ASP A 159 4.25 -16.84 -7.29
C ASP A 159 4.20 -15.33 -7.16
N MET A 160 3.32 -14.64 -7.90
CA MET A 160 3.14 -13.19 -7.73
C MET A 160 2.63 -12.85 -6.33
N ALA A 161 1.66 -13.59 -5.82
CA ALA A 161 1.15 -13.43 -4.45
C ALA A 161 2.23 -13.80 -3.41
N GLU A 162 2.93 -14.91 -3.62
CA GLU A 162 4.02 -15.34 -2.74
C GLU A 162 5.15 -14.32 -2.67
N LEU A 163 5.54 -13.71 -3.80
CA LEU A 163 6.58 -12.68 -3.85
C LEU A 163 6.16 -11.39 -3.12
N ILE A 164 4.93 -10.94 -3.30
CA ILE A 164 4.40 -9.76 -2.59
C ILE A 164 4.43 -10.02 -1.09
N ARG A 165 3.91 -11.17 -0.64
CA ARG A 165 3.95 -11.59 0.75
C ARG A 165 5.39 -11.63 1.29
N GLY A 166 6.30 -12.26 0.56
CA GLY A 166 7.70 -12.40 0.98
C GLY A 166 8.43 -11.07 1.10
N LYS A 167 8.12 -10.08 0.24
CA LYS A 167 8.74 -8.75 0.29
C LYS A 167 8.30 -7.90 1.48
N SER A 168 7.19 -8.20 2.14
CA SER A 168 6.72 -7.44 3.30
C SER A 168 7.75 -7.41 4.43
N GLY A 169 8.41 -8.54 4.73
CA GLY A 169 9.48 -8.60 5.74
C GLY A 169 10.65 -7.68 5.44
N ARG A 170 11.03 -7.54 4.15
CA ARG A 170 12.09 -6.60 3.73
C ARG A 170 11.68 -5.14 3.95
N ILE A 171 10.43 -4.78 3.63
CA ILE A 171 9.93 -3.41 3.85
C ILE A 171 9.92 -3.07 5.34
N PHE A 172 9.49 -3.99 6.21
CA PHE A 172 9.57 -3.81 7.66
C PHE A 172 11.02 -3.63 8.16
N GLY A 173 11.97 -4.34 7.56
CA GLY A 173 13.38 -4.22 7.92
C GLY A 173 14.03 -2.90 7.49
N HIS A 174 13.40 -2.12 6.62
CA HIS A 174 13.86 -0.79 6.19
C HIS A 174 13.27 0.36 7.03
N LEU A 175 12.22 0.11 7.81
CA LEU A 175 11.65 1.03 8.79
C LEU A 175 12.51 1.07 10.05
#